data_d2663c0bcae498149fdcc909596a7aff
#
_entry.id   d2663c0bcae498149fdcc909596a7aff
#
_cell.length_a   1.000
_cell.length_b   1.000
_cell.length_c   1.000
_cell.angle_alpha   90.00
_cell.angle_beta   90.00
_cell.angle_gamma   90.00
#
_symmetry.space_group_name_H-M   'P 1'
#
loop_
_entity.id
_entity.type
_entity.pdbx_description
1 polymer ?
#
loop_
_entity_poly.entity_id
_entity_poly.type
_entity_poly.pdbx_seq_one_letter_code
_entity_poly.pdbx_strand_id
1 'polypeptide(L)'
;MQAKAEAKFKEKSLVRQQTIKLLELFEFVILEEAHEAGGNSYYEIMRHCKNAYYRLALTGTPFMRESQESNMRLMACSGPIAIKVTEKMLIDRGILAKPYFKIVELKKKPAKLHSITPWQAAYRLGIVQNEERNNAICMEILKAREYGMTAMVLVQHTSHGDTLLKLFDDIGIRARYIRGEDDQGERKSALTELANKDIDVLIGTTILDVGVDVPAVGLIILAGGGKAEVALRQRIGRGLRAKKFGPNVAFIVDFTDQHNSTLKSHARQRLQIIRETPGFGENIVANFEFEKLGFKKAA
;
A
#
# COMPACT_ATOMS: atom_id res chain seq x y z
N MET A 1 41.94 -22.24 5.18
CA MET A 1 40.90 -21.19 5.08
C MET A 1 41.17 -20.23 3.92
N GLN A 2 42.38 -19.73 3.70
CA GLN A 2 42.72 -18.82 2.60
C GLN A 2 42.38 -19.36 1.19
N ALA A 3 42.76 -20.60 0.87
CA ALA A 3 42.52 -21.19 -0.47
C ALA A 3 41.01 -21.27 -0.83
N LYS A 4 40.11 -21.57 0.16
CA LYS A 4 38.65 -21.57 -0.05
C LYS A 4 38.13 -20.16 -0.27
N ALA A 5 38.68 -19.15 0.40
CA ALA A 5 38.28 -17.75 0.22
C ALA A 5 38.72 -17.22 -1.16
N GLU A 6 39.93 -17.57 -1.62
CA GLU A 6 40.42 -17.21 -2.96
C GLU A 6 39.63 -17.90 -4.08
N ALA A 7 39.28 -19.18 -3.94
CA ALA A 7 38.43 -19.90 -4.90
C ALA A 7 37.03 -19.23 -5.00
N LYS A 8 36.39 -18.92 -3.87
CA LYS A 8 35.11 -18.23 -3.81
C LYS A 8 35.16 -16.81 -4.41
N PHE A 9 36.27 -16.11 -4.24
CA PHE A 9 36.48 -14.78 -4.84
C PHE A 9 36.61 -14.87 -6.36
N LYS A 10 37.42 -15.84 -6.88
CA LYS A 10 37.54 -16.10 -8.33
C LYS A 10 36.21 -16.48 -8.97
N GLU A 11 35.44 -17.36 -8.34
CA GLU A 11 34.10 -17.76 -8.79
C GLU A 11 33.15 -16.56 -8.88
N LYS A 12 33.08 -15.72 -7.83
CA LYS A 12 32.27 -14.50 -7.85
C LYS A 12 32.70 -13.52 -8.93
N SER A 13 33.99 -13.39 -9.18
CA SER A 13 34.54 -12.54 -10.23
C SER A 13 34.16 -13.03 -11.63
N LEU A 14 34.19 -14.34 -11.86
CA LEU A 14 33.77 -14.96 -13.12
C LEU A 14 32.27 -14.77 -13.39
N VAL A 15 31.43 -15.04 -12.38
CA VAL A 15 29.99 -14.83 -12.47
C VAL A 15 29.66 -13.36 -12.77
N ARG A 16 30.34 -12.42 -12.12
CA ARG A 16 30.18 -11.00 -12.40
C ARG A 16 30.50 -10.65 -13.85
N GLN A 17 31.62 -11.15 -14.37
CA GLN A 17 32.01 -10.89 -15.76
C GLN A 17 31.00 -11.48 -16.77
N GLN A 18 30.52 -12.70 -16.52
CA GLN A 18 29.49 -13.33 -17.35
C GLN A 18 28.18 -12.53 -17.31
N THR A 19 27.76 -12.06 -16.13
CA THR A 19 26.58 -11.22 -15.98
C THR A 19 26.70 -9.91 -16.75
N ILE A 20 27.85 -9.24 -16.69
CA ILE A 20 28.10 -8.01 -17.45
C ILE A 20 27.98 -8.26 -18.95
N LYS A 21 28.61 -9.35 -19.47
CA LYS A 21 28.50 -9.72 -20.89
C LYS A 21 27.05 -9.99 -21.29
N LEU A 22 26.26 -10.64 -20.44
CA LEU A 22 24.83 -10.87 -20.67
C LEU A 22 24.07 -9.55 -20.74
N LEU A 23 24.31 -8.61 -19.81
CA LEU A 23 23.65 -7.31 -19.80
C LEU A 23 23.97 -6.47 -21.06
N GLU A 24 25.15 -6.62 -21.63
CA GLU A 24 25.54 -5.95 -22.87
C GLU A 24 24.83 -6.49 -24.12
N LEU A 25 24.15 -7.64 -24.04
CA LEU A 25 23.41 -8.20 -25.18
C LEU A 25 22.01 -7.59 -25.36
N PHE A 26 21.46 -6.90 -24.33
CA PHE A 26 20.10 -6.38 -24.39
C PHE A 26 20.08 -5.03 -25.12
N GLU A 27 19.21 -4.95 -26.14
CA GLU A 27 18.93 -3.73 -26.90
C GLU A 27 17.74 -2.95 -26.35
N PHE A 28 16.85 -3.62 -25.63
CA PHE A 28 15.68 -3.05 -24.96
C PHE A 28 15.63 -3.49 -23.50
N VAL A 29 15.49 -2.52 -22.58
CA VAL A 29 15.44 -2.76 -21.15
C VAL A 29 14.20 -2.09 -20.56
N ILE A 30 13.42 -2.85 -19.79
CA ILE A 30 12.31 -2.35 -19.00
C ILE A 30 12.73 -2.36 -17.53
N LEU A 31 12.64 -1.21 -16.88
CA LEU A 31 12.89 -1.05 -15.44
C LEU A 31 11.56 -0.81 -14.74
N GLU A 32 11.04 -1.85 -14.10
CA GLU A 32 9.85 -1.74 -13.25
C GLU A 32 10.22 -1.22 -11.86
N GLU A 33 9.28 -0.54 -11.18
CA GLU A 33 9.52 0.17 -9.92
C GLU A 33 10.77 1.05 -10.00
N ALA A 34 10.85 1.82 -11.08
CA ALA A 34 12.06 2.57 -11.45
C ALA A 34 12.55 3.58 -10.39
N HIS A 35 11.71 3.94 -9.41
CA HIS A 35 12.14 4.74 -8.25
C HIS A 35 13.25 4.06 -7.43
N GLU A 36 13.41 2.74 -7.54
CA GLU A 36 14.50 1.98 -6.94
C GLU A 36 15.85 2.21 -7.65
N ALA A 37 15.85 2.72 -8.89
CA ALA A 37 17.07 3.03 -9.64
C ALA A 37 17.94 4.14 -9.00
N GLY A 38 17.38 4.91 -8.07
CA GLY A 38 18.15 5.79 -7.20
C GLY A 38 19.13 5.04 -6.26
N GLY A 39 18.93 3.72 -6.06
CA GLY A 39 19.83 2.84 -5.32
C GLY A 39 21.00 2.34 -6.18
N ASN A 40 22.10 1.94 -5.51
CA ASN A 40 23.33 1.54 -6.19
C ASN A 40 23.15 0.31 -7.09
N SER A 41 22.40 -0.70 -6.67
CA SER A 41 22.29 -1.97 -7.38
C SER A 41 21.62 -1.83 -8.75
N TYR A 42 20.47 -1.16 -8.82
CA TYR A 42 19.77 -0.92 -10.08
C TYR A 42 20.56 -0.02 -11.02
N TYR A 43 21.15 1.04 -10.47
CA TYR A 43 21.98 1.97 -11.23
C TYR A 43 23.17 1.25 -11.88
N GLU A 44 23.88 0.38 -11.13
CA GLU A 44 24.99 -0.40 -11.66
C GLU A 44 24.57 -1.38 -12.76
N ILE A 45 23.41 -2.07 -12.59
CA ILE A 45 22.86 -2.94 -13.64
C ILE A 45 22.63 -2.12 -14.92
N MET A 46 21.95 -0.99 -14.80
CA MET A 46 21.62 -0.13 -15.95
C MET A 46 22.85 0.44 -16.66
N ARG A 47 23.95 0.71 -15.91
CA ARG A 47 25.23 1.13 -16.49
C ARG A 47 25.87 0.05 -17.38
N HIS A 48 25.63 -1.22 -17.09
CA HIS A 48 26.16 -2.34 -17.88
C HIS A 48 25.31 -2.68 -19.11
N CYS A 49 24.07 -2.19 -19.19
CA CYS A 49 23.23 -2.33 -20.38
C CYS A 49 23.64 -1.33 -21.47
N LYS A 50 24.90 -1.43 -21.97
CA LYS A 50 25.49 -0.40 -22.86
C LYS A 50 24.83 -0.32 -24.23
N ASN A 51 24.35 -1.48 -24.73
CA ASN A 51 23.71 -1.58 -26.05
C ASN A 51 22.18 -1.41 -26.01
N ALA A 52 21.61 -1.05 -24.83
CA ALA A 52 20.20 -0.78 -24.71
C ALA A 52 19.85 0.59 -25.31
N TYR A 53 19.44 0.59 -26.57
CA TYR A 53 18.96 1.79 -27.29
C TYR A 53 17.60 2.24 -26.76
N TYR A 54 16.75 1.29 -26.33
CA TYR A 54 15.44 1.57 -25.78
C TYR A 54 15.43 1.25 -24.28
N ARG A 55 15.11 2.27 -23.48
CA ARG A 55 15.04 2.16 -22.02
C ARG A 55 13.70 2.67 -21.55
N LEU A 56 12.86 1.78 -21.04
CA LEU A 56 11.55 2.11 -20.50
C LEU A 56 11.57 1.98 -18.99
N ALA A 57 11.35 3.07 -18.29
CA ALA A 57 11.21 3.10 -16.83
C ALA A 57 9.76 3.30 -16.43
N LEU A 58 9.24 2.42 -15.62
CA LEU A 58 7.86 2.42 -15.14
C LEU A 58 7.86 2.61 -13.62
N THR A 59 7.15 3.61 -13.14
CA THR A 59 6.96 3.83 -11.70
C THR A 59 5.76 4.73 -11.43
N GLY A 60 5.03 4.47 -10.35
CA GLY A 60 3.98 5.37 -9.86
C GLY A 60 4.52 6.62 -9.15
N THR A 61 5.80 6.63 -8.76
CA THR A 61 6.38 7.64 -7.86
C THR A 61 7.85 7.90 -8.21
N PRO A 62 8.14 8.62 -9.32
CA PRO A 62 9.49 8.70 -9.89
C PRO A 62 10.52 9.40 -8.98
N PHE A 63 10.17 10.50 -8.34
CA PHE A 63 11.11 11.35 -7.60
C PHE A 63 10.79 11.39 -6.10
N MET A 64 10.77 10.21 -5.48
CA MET A 64 10.38 10.06 -4.08
C MET A 64 11.49 10.34 -3.08
N ARG A 65 12.73 10.24 -3.50
CA ARG A 65 13.86 10.47 -2.62
C ARG A 65 14.18 11.97 -2.62
N GLU A 66 14.35 12.55 -1.44
CA GLU A 66 14.79 13.95 -1.28
C GLU A 66 16.22 14.17 -1.82
N SER A 67 16.96 13.09 -2.05
CA SER A 67 18.32 13.12 -2.57
C SER A 67 18.33 13.47 -4.06
N GLN A 68 18.90 14.62 -4.40
CA GLN A 68 19.13 15.02 -5.81
C GLN A 68 19.94 13.97 -6.57
N GLU A 69 20.94 13.35 -5.94
CA GLU A 69 21.76 12.30 -6.55
C GLU A 69 20.91 11.10 -6.99
N SER A 70 20.00 10.62 -6.15
CA SER A 70 19.09 9.51 -6.48
C SER A 70 18.19 9.86 -7.67
N ASN A 71 17.67 11.08 -7.70
CA ASN A 71 16.83 11.55 -8.80
C ASN A 71 17.63 11.68 -10.10
N MET A 72 18.87 12.17 -10.04
CA MET A 72 19.77 12.25 -11.20
C MET A 72 20.12 10.85 -11.73
N ARG A 73 20.37 9.87 -10.86
CA ARG A 73 20.63 8.47 -11.25
C ARG A 73 19.44 7.87 -12.00
N LEU A 74 18.23 8.09 -11.53
CA LEU A 74 17.01 7.65 -12.22
C LEU A 74 16.92 8.27 -13.62
N MET A 75 17.11 9.57 -13.73
CA MET A 75 17.11 10.27 -15.02
C MET A 75 18.23 9.78 -15.95
N ALA A 76 19.43 9.49 -15.41
CA ALA A 76 20.53 8.95 -16.20
C ALA A 76 20.25 7.53 -16.72
N CYS A 77 19.41 6.75 -16.03
CA CYS A 77 19.02 5.41 -16.47
C CYS A 77 17.99 5.42 -17.59
N SER A 78 17.07 6.39 -17.60
CA SER A 78 15.83 6.31 -18.41
C SER A 78 15.39 7.62 -19.08
N GLY A 79 16.08 8.72 -18.80
CA GLY A 79 15.70 10.03 -19.31
C GLY A 79 14.56 10.70 -18.51
N PRO A 80 13.99 11.80 -19.04
CA PRO A 80 12.92 12.54 -18.41
C PRO A 80 11.59 11.77 -18.48
N ILE A 81 10.60 12.22 -17.69
CA ILE A 81 9.23 11.67 -17.75
C ILE A 81 8.63 11.95 -19.13
N ALA A 82 8.42 10.91 -19.91
CA ALA A 82 7.82 10.99 -21.24
C ALA A 82 6.27 11.00 -21.18
N ILE A 83 5.69 10.17 -20.30
CA ILE A 83 4.25 10.03 -20.16
C ILE A 83 3.90 10.01 -18.68
N LYS A 84 2.90 10.80 -18.29
CA LYS A 84 2.33 10.81 -16.94
C LYS A 84 0.86 10.37 -17.01
N VAL A 85 0.59 9.18 -16.49
CA VAL A 85 -0.77 8.67 -16.31
C VAL A 85 -1.20 8.97 -14.87
N THR A 86 -2.27 9.76 -14.71
CA THR A 86 -2.79 10.14 -13.40
C THR A 86 -3.90 9.18 -12.96
N GLU A 87 -4.12 9.09 -11.65
CA GLU A 87 -5.23 8.32 -11.07
C GLU A 87 -6.57 8.81 -11.64
N LYS A 88 -6.73 10.12 -11.79
CA LYS A 88 -7.93 10.72 -12.42
C LYS A 88 -8.18 10.18 -13.82
N MET A 89 -7.16 10.12 -14.67
CA MET A 89 -7.31 9.57 -16.03
C MET A 89 -7.77 8.11 -16.01
N LEU A 90 -7.28 7.31 -15.06
CA LEU A 90 -7.66 5.91 -14.93
C LEU A 90 -9.08 5.74 -14.38
N ILE A 91 -9.49 6.61 -13.45
CA ILE A 91 -10.85 6.66 -12.92
C ILE A 91 -11.84 7.08 -14.02
N ASP A 92 -11.55 8.16 -14.76
CA ASP A 92 -12.40 8.67 -15.82
C ASP A 92 -12.59 7.64 -16.96
N ARG A 93 -11.60 6.77 -17.18
CA ARG A 93 -11.67 5.64 -18.14
C ARG A 93 -12.28 4.37 -17.56
N GLY A 94 -12.67 4.36 -16.29
CA GLY A 94 -13.24 3.18 -15.63
C GLY A 94 -12.24 2.06 -15.35
N ILE A 95 -10.93 2.30 -15.50
CA ILE A 95 -9.86 1.33 -15.23
C ILE A 95 -9.66 1.19 -13.72
N LEU A 96 -9.82 2.29 -12.98
CA LEU A 96 -9.86 2.30 -11.51
C LEU A 96 -11.27 2.63 -11.03
N ALA A 97 -11.63 2.09 -9.89
CA ALA A 97 -12.83 2.47 -9.16
C ALA A 97 -12.69 3.91 -8.62
N LYS A 98 -13.79 4.66 -8.62
CA LYS A 98 -13.82 5.99 -8.01
C LYS A 98 -13.71 5.87 -6.49
N PRO A 99 -12.68 6.43 -5.84
CA PRO A 99 -12.53 6.35 -4.39
C PRO A 99 -13.41 7.38 -3.67
N TYR A 100 -13.94 7.00 -2.52
CA TYR A 100 -14.53 7.89 -1.54
C TYR A 100 -13.76 7.75 -0.23
N PHE A 101 -13.29 8.86 0.32
CA PHE A 101 -12.48 8.89 1.53
C PHE A 101 -13.27 9.39 2.71
N LYS A 102 -13.26 8.63 3.81
CA LYS A 102 -13.76 9.07 5.11
C LYS A 102 -12.59 9.18 6.08
N ILE A 103 -12.40 10.36 6.64
CA ILE A 103 -11.37 10.62 7.65
C ILE A 103 -12.04 10.63 9.02
N VAL A 104 -11.83 9.56 9.79
CA VAL A 104 -12.41 9.43 11.13
C VAL A 104 -11.61 10.23 12.14
N GLU A 105 -12.26 11.17 12.81
CA GLU A 105 -11.66 11.94 13.87
C GLU A 105 -11.74 11.18 15.21
N LEU A 106 -10.57 10.86 15.79
CA LEU A 106 -10.46 10.23 17.11
C LEU A 106 -10.43 11.31 18.18
N LYS A 107 -11.50 11.40 18.97
CA LYS A 107 -11.70 12.45 19.96
C LYS A 107 -11.17 12.07 21.34
N LYS A 108 -11.32 10.79 21.70
CA LYS A 108 -10.92 10.27 23.01
C LYS A 108 -9.40 10.09 23.06
N LYS A 109 -8.76 10.79 23.98
CA LYS A 109 -7.31 10.64 24.23
C LYS A 109 -7.04 9.29 24.90
N PRO A 110 -6.20 8.42 24.31
CA PRO A 110 -5.78 7.19 24.97
C PRO A 110 -5.05 7.47 26.28
N ALA A 111 -5.31 6.63 27.30
CA ALA A 111 -4.61 6.75 28.58
C ALA A 111 -3.10 6.65 28.36
N LYS A 112 -2.33 7.45 29.12
CA LYS A 112 -0.86 7.51 29.06
C LYS A 112 -0.26 8.00 27.71
N LEU A 113 -1.06 8.36 26.70
CA LEU A 113 -0.57 8.96 25.47
C LEU A 113 -0.44 10.48 25.64
N HIS A 114 0.77 11.00 25.41
CA HIS A 114 1.07 12.43 25.47
C HIS A 114 1.64 12.92 24.13
N SER A 115 1.64 14.23 23.92
CA SER A 115 2.16 14.84 22.68
C SER A 115 3.60 14.44 22.39
N ILE A 116 4.44 14.30 23.41
CA ILE A 116 5.87 13.98 23.33
C ILE A 116 6.19 12.51 23.58
N THR A 117 5.18 11.63 23.69
CA THR A 117 5.42 10.19 23.86
C THR A 117 6.27 9.66 22.70
N PRO A 118 7.38 8.93 22.98
CA PRO A 118 8.25 8.38 21.93
C PRO A 118 7.49 7.47 20.96
N TRP A 119 7.97 7.43 19.69
CA TRP A 119 7.30 6.78 18.58
C TRP A 119 6.75 5.37 18.88
N GLN A 120 7.59 4.47 19.41
CA GLN A 120 7.17 3.08 19.68
C GLN A 120 6.01 3.00 20.69
N ALA A 121 6.09 3.78 21.77
CA ALA A 121 5.04 3.84 22.79
C ALA A 121 3.79 4.57 22.23
N ALA A 122 3.98 5.66 21.49
CA ALA A 122 2.90 6.38 20.84
C ALA A 122 2.14 5.51 19.85
N TYR A 123 2.84 4.73 19.05
CA TYR A 123 2.23 3.78 18.12
C TYR A 123 1.42 2.71 18.85
N ARG A 124 2.00 2.10 19.87
CA ARG A 124 1.30 1.09 20.69
C ARG A 124 0.03 1.65 21.33
N LEU A 125 0.11 2.81 21.99
CA LEU A 125 -1.01 3.39 22.72
C LEU A 125 -2.03 4.08 21.80
N GLY A 126 -1.56 4.78 20.78
CA GLY A 126 -2.40 5.61 19.89
C GLY A 126 -2.98 4.86 18.70
N ILE A 127 -2.37 3.73 18.29
CA ILE A 127 -2.83 2.93 17.16
C ILE A 127 -3.30 1.56 17.63
N VAL A 128 -2.39 0.70 18.12
CA VAL A 128 -2.68 -0.72 18.41
C VAL A 128 -3.72 -0.88 19.52
N GLN A 129 -3.53 -0.17 20.64
CA GLN A 129 -4.35 -0.27 21.85
C GLN A 129 -5.42 0.85 21.94
N ASN A 130 -5.64 1.60 20.87
CA ASN A 130 -6.65 2.65 20.85
C ASN A 130 -8.03 2.05 20.62
N GLU A 131 -8.80 1.91 21.69
CA GLU A 131 -10.15 1.35 21.66
C GLU A 131 -11.10 2.12 20.71
N GLU A 132 -11.04 3.48 20.71
CA GLU A 132 -11.89 4.28 19.85
C GLU A 132 -11.60 3.99 18.37
N ARG A 133 -10.31 3.88 18.01
CA ARG A 133 -9.90 3.50 16.66
C ARG A 133 -10.39 2.10 16.29
N ASN A 134 -10.13 1.13 17.15
CA ASN A 134 -10.47 -0.26 16.88
C ASN A 134 -12.00 -0.45 16.78
N ASN A 135 -12.77 0.21 17.64
CA ASN A 135 -14.23 0.23 17.55
C ASN A 135 -14.73 0.90 16.26
N ALA A 136 -14.10 2.01 15.85
CA ALA A 136 -14.46 2.66 14.59
C ALA A 136 -14.17 1.76 13.38
N ILE A 137 -13.07 1.01 13.38
CA ILE A 137 -12.76 0.00 12.37
C ILE A 137 -13.88 -1.04 12.30
N CYS A 138 -14.27 -1.63 13.43
CA CYS A 138 -15.36 -2.59 13.51
C CYS A 138 -16.67 -2.02 12.96
N MET A 139 -17.04 -0.81 13.35
CA MET A 139 -18.26 -0.15 12.90
C MET A 139 -18.30 0.08 11.38
N GLU A 140 -17.19 0.52 10.79
CA GLU A 140 -17.15 0.74 9.33
C GLU A 140 -17.23 -0.59 8.56
N ILE A 141 -16.65 -1.68 9.09
CA ILE A 141 -16.76 -3.01 8.50
C ILE A 141 -18.19 -3.52 8.58
N LEU A 142 -18.85 -3.41 9.75
CA LEU A 142 -20.23 -3.85 9.92
C LEU A 142 -21.17 -3.12 8.97
N LYS A 143 -20.99 -1.80 8.81
CA LYS A 143 -21.77 -1.01 7.82
C LYS A 143 -21.54 -1.50 6.40
N ALA A 144 -20.29 -1.74 6.00
CA ALA A 144 -19.99 -2.23 4.65
C ALA A 144 -20.58 -3.62 4.41
N ARG A 145 -20.56 -4.50 5.43
CA ARG A 145 -21.16 -5.83 5.38
C ARG A 145 -22.67 -5.79 5.15
N GLU A 146 -23.40 -4.80 5.71
CA GLU A 146 -24.82 -4.61 5.43
C GLU A 146 -25.14 -4.43 3.92
N TYR A 147 -24.16 -3.96 3.15
CA TYR A 147 -24.26 -3.80 1.70
C TYR A 147 -23.53 -4.90 0.91
N GLY A 148 -23.23 -6.02 1.55
CA GLY A 148 -22.58 -7.18 0.94
C GLY A 148 -21.15 -6.94 0.47
N MET A 149 -20.47 -5.94 1.04
CA MET A 149 -19.07 -5.61 0.69
C MET A 149 -18.09 -6.35 1.59
N THR A 150 -16.99 -6.77 0.99
CA THR A 150 -15.82 -7.25 1.72
C THR A 150 -14.85 -6.09 2.00
N ALA A 151 -14.02 -6.25 3.04
CA ALA A 151 -13.08 -5.23 3.46
C ALA A 151 -11.63 -5.73 3.53
N MET A 152 -10.68 -4.82 3.30
CA MET A 152 -9.27 -5.02 3.62
C MET A 152 -8.86 -4.05 4.72
N VAL A 153 -8.21 -4.57 5.76
CA VAL A 153 -7.69 -3.77 6.87
C VAL A 153 -6.17 -3.81 6.84
N LEU A 154 -5.56 -2.67 6.56
CA LEU A 154 -4.13 -2.53 6.39
C LEU A 154 -3.50 -2.07 7.71
N VAL A 155 -2.73 -2.96 8.31
CA VAL A 155 -1.97 -2.69 9.54
C VAL A 155 -0.48 -2.56 9.23
N GLN A 156 0.27 -1.91 10.12
CA GLN A 156 1.73 -1.78 9.97
C GLN A 156 2.50 -2.76 10.88
N HIS A 157 1.92 -3.12 12.03
CA HIS A 157 2.51 -4.04 13.00
C HIS A 157 1.63 -5.27 13.21
N THR A 158 2.26 -6.42 13.36
CA THR A 158 1.58 -7.71 13.56
C THR A 158 0.68 -7.69 14.79
N SER A 159 1.13 -7.08 15.89
CA SER A 159 0.33 -6.95 17.11
C SER A 159 -1.00 -6.23 16.93
N HIS A 160 -1.10 -5.29 15.98
CA HIS A 160 -2.38 -4.64 15.68
C HIS A 160 -3.31 -5.59 14.93
N GLY A 161 -2.79 -6.36 13.98
CA GLY A 161 -3.55 -7.38 13.29
C GLY A 161 -4.10 -8.45 14.25
N ASP A 162 -3.27 -8.91 15.22
CA ASP A 162 -3.70 -9.86 16.24
C ASP A 162 -4.80 -9.31 17.16
N THR A 163 -4.69 -8.00 17.51
CA THR A 163 -5.73 -7.31 18.31
C THR A 163 -7.05 -7.23 17.55
N LEU A 164 -6.99 -6.82 16.28
CA LEU A 164 -8.19 -6.70 15.45
C LEU A 164 -8.83 -8.05 15.14
N LEU A 165 -8.01 -9.09 14.90
CA LEU A 165 -8.53 -10.44 14.64
C LEU A 165 -9.38 -10.95 15.81
N LYS A 166 -8.91 -10.76 17.06
CA LYS A 166 -9.69 -11.11 18.26
C LYS A 166 -10.98 -10.32 18.35
N LEU A 167 -10.91 -8.99 18.14
CA LEU A 167 -12.11 -8.15 18.19
C LEU A 167 -13.13 -8.54 17.13
N PHE A 168 -12.69 -8.94 15.95
CA PHE A 168 -13.58 -9.37 14.87
C PHE A 168 -14.26 -10.69 15.20
N ASP A 169 -13.52 -11.64 15.79
CA ASP A 169 -14.05 -12.91 16.25
C ASP A 169 -15.13 -12.70 17.33
N ASP A 170 -14.86 -11.84 18.33
CA ASP A 170 -15.76 -11.51 19.42
C ASP A 170 -17.12 -10.94 18.93
N ILE A 171 -17.16 -10.29 17.78
CA ILE A 171 -18.38 -9.67 17.20
C ILE A 171 -18.91 -10.38 15.94
N GLY A 172 -18.38 -11.59 15.65
CA GLY A 172 -18.86 -12.44 14.56
C GLY A 172 -18.56 -11.90 13.16
N ILE A 173 -17.42 -11.21 12.98
CA ILE A 173 -16.87 -10.84 11.67
C ILE A 173 -15.91 -11.96 11.26
N ARG A 174 -16.16 -12.60 10.11
CA ARG A 174 -15.30 -13.63 9.55
C ARG A 174 -14.05 -12.97 8.97
N ALA A 175 -12.94 -13.10 9.67
CA ALA A 175 -11.69 -12.44 9.27
C ALA A 175 -10.56 -13.45 9.10
N ARG A 176 -9.65 -13.14 8.17
CA ARG A 176 -8.37 -13.81 8.02
C ARG A 176 -7.24 -12.80 8.11
N TYR A 177 -6.14 -13.18 8.73
CA TYR A 177 -4.98 -12.33 8.87
C TYR A 177 -3.78 -12.93 8.13
N ILE A 178 -3.18 -12.15 7.22
CA ILE A 178 -1.96 -12.52 6.48
C ILE A 178 -0.79 -11.68 7.01
N ARG A 179 0.29 -12.38 7.32
CA ARG A 179 1.55 -11.81 7.78
C ARG A 179 2.60 -11.79 6.67
N GLY A 180 3.68 -11.03 6.88
CA GLY A 180 4.79 -10.97 5.93
C GLY A 180 5.51 -12.30 5.73
N GLU A 181 5.48 -13.18 6.74
CA GLU A 181 6.09 -14.52 6.76
C GLU A 181 5.27 -15.62 6.06
N ASP A 182 3.97 -15.37 5.81
CA ASP A 182 3.10 -16.34 5.14
C ASP A 182 3.54 -16.57 3.70
N ASP A 183 3.41 -17.82 3.24
CA ASP A 183 3.80 -18.18 1.88
C ASP A 183 2.84 -17.64 0.81
N GLN A 184 3.23 -17.78 -0.46
CA GLN A 184 2.41 -17.29 -1.58
C GLN A 184 1.09 -18.07 -1.74
N GLY A 185 1.05 -19.35 -1.35
CA GLY A 185 -0.13 -20.19 -1.40
C GLY A 185 -1.19 -19.71 -0.40
N GLU A 186 -0.79 -19.46 0.84
CA GLU A 186 -1.64 -18.95 1.90
C GLU A 186 -2.22 -17.56 1.55
N ARG A 187 -1.37 -16.67 0.98
CA ARG A 187 -1.81 -15.35 0.51
C ARG A 187 -2.84 -15.46 -0.59
N LYS A 188 -2.61 -16.33 -1.58
CA LYS A 188 -3.55 -16.57 -2.69
C LYS A 188 -4.87 -17.16 -2.19
N SER A 189 -4.82 -18.13 -1.26
CA SER A 189 -6.01 -18.71 -0.64
C SER A 189 -6.88 -17.65 0.03
N ALA A 190 -6.28 -16.83 0.89
CA ALA A 190 -7.01 -15.78 1.62
C ALA A 190 -7.63 -14.71 0.70
N LEU A 191 -6.93 -14.35 -0.38
CA LEU A 191 -7.49 -13.44 -1.39
C LEU A 191 -8.65 -14.07 -2.16
N THR A 192 -8.58 -15.37 -2.42
CA THR A 192 -9.68 -16.12 -3.05
C THR A 192 -10.90 -16.18 -2.12
N GLU A 193 -10.70 -16.48 -0.85
CA GLU A 193 -11.76 -16.48 0.17
C GLU A 193 -12.44 -15.10 0.28
N LEU A 194 -11.64 -14.02 0.25
CA LEU A 194 -12.18 -12.66 0.25
C LEU A 194 -12.98 -12.36 -1.02
N ALA A 195 -12.49 -12.80 -2.18
CA ALA A 195 -13.17 -12.60 -3.48
C ALA A 195 -14.48 -13.35 -3.54
N ASN A 196 -14.54 -14.57 -3.00
CA ASN A 196 -15.72 -15.41 -2.93
C ASN A 196 -16.69 -14.99 -1.83
N LYS A 197 -16.29 -14.06 -0.94
CA LYS A 197 -17.04 -13.66 0.26
C LYS A 197 -17.16 -14.76 1.31
N ASP A 198 -16.26 -15.73 1.32
CA ASP A 198 -16.15 -16.74 2.37
C ASP A 198 -15.71 -16.10 3.69
N ILE A 199 -14.94 -15.01 3.60
CA ILE A 199 -14.58 -14.11 4.69
C ILE A 199 -15.09 -12.69 4.42
N ASP A 200 -15.37 -11.94 5.48
CA ASP A 200 -15.83 -10.55 5.41
C ASP A 200 -14.62 -9.59 5.33
N VAL A 201 -13.52 -9.96 6.00
CA VAL A 201 -12.35 -9.09 6.18
C VAL A 201 -11.05 -9.83 5.96
N LEU A 202 -10.13 -9.20 5.24
CA LEU A 202 -8.74 -9.61 5.17
C LEU A 202 -7.87 -8.56 5.86
N ILE A 203 -7.17 -8.97 6.93
CA ILE A 203 -6.17 -8.13 7.61
C ILE A 203 -4.80 -8.42 7.00
N GLY A 204 -3.96 -7.41 6.82
CA GLY A 204 -2.61 -7.63 6.35
C GLY A 204 -1.65 -6.49 6.58
N THR A 205 -0.36 -6.83 6.74
CA THR A 205 0.74 -5.86 6.91
C THR A 205 1.29 -5.38 5.57
N THR A 206 1.57 -6.30 4.65
CA THR A 206 2.24 -6.04 3.37
C THR A 206 1.53 -6.70 2.17
N ILE A 207 0.27 -7.10 2.34
CA ILE A 207 -0.48 -7.85 1.31
C ILE A 207 -0.53 -7.10 -0.01
N LEU A 208 -0.62 -5.78 0.06
CA LEU A 208 -0.69 -4.93 -1.13
C LEU A 208 0.69 -4.54 -1.69
N ASP A 209 1.77 -4.87 -0.99
CA ASP A 209 3.13 -4.48 -1.39
C ASP A 209 3.79 -5.50 -2.35
N VAL A 210 3.24 -6.72 -2.45
CA VAL A 210 3.83 -7.80 -3.28
C VAL A 210 2.87 -8.18 -4.40
N GLY A 211 3.27 -8.06 -5.65
CA GLY A 211 2.66 -8.42 -6.95
C GLY A 211 1.46 -9.37 -7.05
N VAL A 212 0.65 -9.47 -6.01
CA VAL A 212 -0.53 -10.33 -5.93
C VAL A 212 -1.74 -9.60 -6.52
N ASP A 213 -2.53 -10.31 -7.29
CA ASP A 213 -3.78 -9.78 -7.85
C ASP A 213 -4.83 -9.66 -6.74
N VAL A 214 -5.05 -8.42 -6.28
CA VAL A 214 -6.02 -8.14 -5.21
C VAL A 214 -7.42 -8.04 -5.82
N PRO A 215 -8.40 -8.79 -5.30
CA PRO A 215 -9.78 -8.67 -5.77
C PRO A 215 -10.32 -7.25 -5.51
N ALA A 216 -11.31 -6.84 -6.29
CA ALA A 216 -11.96 -5.55 -6.11
C ALA A 216 -12.75 -5.53 -4.80
N VAL A 217 -12.15 -5.06 -3.71
CA VAL A 217 -12.80 -4.92 -2.40
C VAL A 217 -13.69 -3.68 -2.34
N GLY A 218 -14.73 -3.73 -1.51
CA GLY A 218 -15.64 -2.59 -1.30
C GLY A 218 -15.05 -1.54 -0.38
N LEU A 219 -14.41 -1.97 0.71
CA LEU A 219 -13.89 -1.11 1.76
C LEU A 219 -12.40 -1.38 2.02
N ILE A 220 -11.62 -0.31 2.15
CA ILE A 220 -10.21 -0.36 2.57
C ILE A 220 -10.07 0.48 3.83
N ILE A 221 -9.45 -0.07 4.86
CA ILE A 221 -9.20 0.66 6.11
C ILE A 221 -7.69 0.79 6.34
N LEU A 222 -7.21 2.02 6.41
CA LEU A 222 -5.82 2.35 6.65
C LEU A 222 -5.56 2.37 8.18
N ALA A 223 -5.62 1.20 8.80
CA ALA A 223 -5.54 1.08 10.27
C ALA A 223 -4.15 1.38 10.83
N GLY A 224 -3.10 1.15 10.07
CA GLY A 224 -1.72 1.15 10.55
C GLY A 224 -1.06 2.51 10.79
N GLY A 225 -1.61 3.63 10.31
CA GLY A 225 -1.18 4.97 10.67
C GLY A 225 0.25 5.42 10.28
N GLY A 226 0.92 4.82 9.35
CA GLY A 226 2.27 5.20 8.89
C GLY A 226 2.31 6.48 8.02
N LYS A 227 3.52 6.94 7.66
CA LYS A 227 3.73 8.14 6.82
C LYS A 227 4.09 7.85 5.36
N ALA A 228 4.41 6.63 4.99
CA ALA A 228 5.00 6.32 3.69
C ALA A 228 4.03 6.63 2.53
N GLU A 229 4.37 7.65 1.74
CA GLU A 229 3.57 8.12 0.59
C GLU A 229 3.39 7.04 -0.47
N VAL A 230 4.45 6.37 -0.85
CA VAL A 230 4.43 5.33 -1.88
C VAL A 230 3.55 4.19 -1.48
N ALA A 231 3.80 3.68 -0.28
CA ALA A 231 3.00 2.59 0.26
C ALA A 231 1.51 2.97 0.32
N LEU A 232 1.19 4.22 0.66
CA LEU A 232 -0.19 4.70 0.67
C LEU A 232 -0.81 4.69 -0.73
N ARG A 233 -0.14 5.30 -1.73
CA ARG A 233 -0.65 5.35 -3.11
C ARG A 233 -0.75 3.95 -3.72
N GLN A 234 0.25 3.11 -3.53
CA GLN A 234 0.24 1.73 -4.03
C GLN A 234 -0.88 0.89 -3.37
N ARG A 235 -1.05 1.01 -2.06
CA ARG A 235 -2.10 0.30 -1.32
C ARG A 235 -3.49 0.72 -1.77
N ILE A 236 -3.74 2.02 -1.89
CA ILE A 236 -5.02 2.53 -2.40
C ILE A 236 -5.20 2.11 -3.86
N GLY A 237 -4.20 2.33 -4.72
CA GLY A 237 -4.28 2.01 -6.14
C GLY A 237 -4.61 0.55 -6.44
N ARG A 238 -4.02 -0.39 -5.70
CA ARG A 238 -4.32 -1.83 -5.86
C ARG A 238 -5.73 -2.18 -5.40
N GLY A 239 -6.22 -1.56 -4.33
CA GLY A 239 -7.59 -1.75 -3.87
C GLY A 239 -8.66 -1.05 -4.72
N LEU A 240 -8.24 -0.12 -5.59
CA LEU A 240 -9.13 0.61 -6.52
C LEU A 240 -9.36 -0.09 -7.86
N ARG A 241 -9.01 -1.36 -8.01
CA ARG A 241 -9.31 -2.07 -9.26
C ARG A 241 -10.77 -1.97 -9.63
N ALA A 242 -11.03 -1.79 -10.93
CA ALA A 242 -12.39 -1.71 -11.45
C ALA A 242 -13.21 -2.94 -11.07
N LYS A 243 -14.43 -2.71 -10.61
CA LYS A 243 -15.36 -3.77 -10.24
C LYS A 243 -16.03 -4.32 -11.49
N LYS A 244 -16.09 -5.63 -11.58
CA LYS A 244 -16.79 -6.32 -12.70
C LYS A 244 -18.30 -6.20 -12.61
N PHE A 245 -18.83 -6.04 -11.40
CA PHE A 245 -20.25 -5.97 -11.11
C PHE A 245 -20.56 -4.86 -10.11
N GLY A 246 -21.71 -4.19 -10.29
CA GLY A 246 -22.17 -3.11 -9.42
C GLY A 246 -21.48 -1.78 -9.67
N PRO A 247 -21.65 -0.80 -8.77
CA PRO A 247 -21.03 0.52 -8.88
C PRO A 247 -19.50 0.45 -8.82
N ASN A 248 -18.82 1.09 -9.78
CA ASN A 248 -17.37 1.09 -9.84
C ASN A 248 -16.77 2.13 -8.88
N VAL A 249 -17.01 1.94 -7.59
CA VAL A 249 -16.55 2.79 -6.50
C VAL A 249 -15.86 1.96 -5.40
N ALA A 250 -14.96 2.57 -4.66
CA ALA A 250 -14.32 1.98 -3.50
C ALA A 250 -14.34 2.97 -2.33
N PHE A 251 -14.49 2.47 -1.11
CA PHE A 251 -14.55 3.26 0.09
C PHE A 251 -13.24 3.09 0.87
N ILE A 252 -12.65 4.21 1.30
CA ILE A 252 -11.39 4.23 2.03
C ILE A 252 -11.59 4.97 3.35
N VAL A 253 -11.21 4.34 4.46
CA VAL A 253 -11.23 4.93 5.79
C VAL A 253 -9.81 5.19 6.26
N ASP A 254 -9.53 6.41 6.70
CA ASP A 254 -8.30 6.80 7.40
C ASP A 254 -8.66 7.55 8.70
N PHE A 255 -7.68 7.81 9.55
CA PHE A 255 -7.88 8.34 10.88
C PHE A 255 -7.02 9.57 11.13
N THR A 256 -7.56 10.52 11.91
CA THR A 256 -6.76 11.62 12.46
C THR A 256 -6.22 11.21 13.83
N ASP A 257 -4.91 11.38 14.02
CA ASP A 257 -4.22 11.04 15.26
C ASP A 257 -3.79 12.32 15.98
N GLN A 258 -4.69 12.94 16.76
CA GLN A 258 -4.47 14.31 17.29
C GLN A 258 -3.67 14.37 18.59
N HIS A 259 -3.53 13.26 19.32
CA HIS A 259 -3.06 13.26 20.70
C HIS A 259 -1.55 13.05 20.88
N ASN A 260 -0.81 12.86 19.78
CA ASN A 260 0.64 12.78 19.76
C ASN A 260 1.21 13.52 18.56
N SER A 261 2.32 14.24 18.71
CA SER A 261 2.89 15.09 17.66
C SER A 261 3.32 14.31 16.41
N THR A 262 3.95 13.17 16.60
CA THR A 262 4.44 12.31 15.49
C THR A 262 3.27 11.66 14.76
N LEU A 263 2.32 11.06 15.48
CA LEU A 263 1.14 10.44 14.87
C LEU A 263 0.30 11.48 14.10
N LYS A 264 0.14 12.66 14.67
CA LYS A 264 -0.55 13.79 14.04
C LYS A 264 0.14 14.25 12.75
N SER A 265 1.47 14.34 12.78
CA SER A 265 2.26 14.68 11.59
C SER A 265 2.05 13.64 10.46
N HIS A 266 2.10 12.34 10.80
CA HIS A 266 1.87 11.27 9.83
C HIS A 266 0.43 11.30 9.26
N ALA A 267 -0.58 11.51 10.09
CA ALA A 267 -1.96 11.63 9.63
C ALA A 267 -2.17 12.84 8.70
N ARG A 268 -1.54 13.98 9.00
CA ARG A 268 -1.57 15.17 8.14
C ARG A 268 -0.91 14.92 6.79
N GLN A 269 0.24 14.24 6.75
CA GLN A 269 0.92 13.90 5.52
C GLN A 269 0.04 12.98 4.65
N ARG A 270 -0.59 11.94 5.22
CA ARG A 270 -1.52 11.08 4.48
C ARG A 270 -2.70 11.86 3.90
N LEU A 271 -3.31 12.71 4.70
CA LEU A 271 -4.42 13.55 4.23
C LEU A 271 -3.99 14.53 3.12
N GLN A 272 -2.78 15.08 3.22
CA GLN A 272 -2.22 15.94 2.18
C GLN A 272 -2.05 15.18 0.86
N ILE A 273 -1.50 13.96 0.90
CA ILE A 273 -1.35 13.09 -0.28
C ILE A 273 -2.70 12.81 -0.94
N ILE A 274 -3.74 12.50 -0.13
CA ILE A 274 -5.09 12.28 -0.65
C ILE A 274 -5.62 13.54 -1.32
N ARG A 275 -5.46 14.72 -0.71
CA ARG A 275 -5.95 15.99 -1.26
C ARG A 275 -5.24 16.40 -2.54
N GLU A 276 -3.95 16.15 -2.63
CA GLU A 276 -3.12 16.54 -3.77
C GLU A 276 -3.16 15.53 -4.94
N THR A 277 -3.71 14.32 -4.69
CA THR A 277 -3.84 13.31 -5.75
C THR A 277 -5.08 13.62 -6.61
N PRO A 278 -4.91 13.90 -7.92
CA PRO A 278 -6.03 14.15 -8.83
C PRO A 278 -7.00 12.96 -8.87
N GLY A 279 -8.29 13.22 -8.64
CA GLY A 279 -9.32 12.19 -8.59
C GLY A 279 -9.56 11.62 -7.18
N PHE A 280 -8.78 12.03 -6.16
CA PHE A 280 -8.97 11.61 -4.78
C PHE A 280 -9.55 12.75 -3.92
N GLY A 281 -8.93 13.92 -3.95
CA GLY A 281 -9.26 15.05 -3.04
C GLY A 281 -10.69 15.52 -3.11
N GLU A 282 -11.32 15.44 -4.27
CA GLU A 282 -12.70 15.84 -4.52
C GLU A 282 -13.74 14.90 -3.88
N ASN A 283 -13.31 13.73 -3.43
CA ASN A 283 -14.17 12.68 -2.91
C ASN A 283 -13.96 12.41 -1.40
N ILE A 284 -13.46 13.41 -0.65
CA ILE A 284 -13.41 13.33 0.82
C ILE A 284 -14.79 13.66 1.35
N VAL A 285 -15.41 12.72 2.07
CA VAL A 285 -16.78 12.80 2.56
C VAL A 285 -16.85 12.63 4.09
N ALA A 286 -17.88 13.18 4.72
CA ALA A 286 -18.10 13.01 6.15
C ALA A 286 -18.59 11.59 6.47
N ASN A 287 -19.50 11.05 5.65
CA ASN A 287 -20.01 9.70 5.75
C ASN A 287 -20.23 9.11 4.35
N PHE A 288 -20.16 7.77 4.26
CA PHE A 288 -20.48 7.07 3.03
C PHE A 288 -22.00 6.98 2.86
N GLU A 289 -22.47 7.40 1.70
CA GLU A 289 -23.88 7.33 1.31
C GLU A 289 -24.08 6.18 0.32
N PHE A 290 -23.98 4.95 0.82
CA PHE A 290 -23.97 3.73 0.00
C PHE A 290 -25.16 3.65 -0.94
N GLU A 291 -26.37 3.95 -0.46
CA GLU A 291 -27.61 3.87 -1.25
C GLU A 291 -27.63 4.88 -2.40
N LYS A 292 -27.17 6.13 -2.16
CA LYS A 292 -27.04 7.14 -3.21
C LYS A 292 -26.04 6.77 -4.30
N LEU A 293 -25.08 5.92 -3.96
CA LEU A 293 -24.08 5.40 -4.89
C LEU A 293 -24.52 4.09 -5.57
N GLY A 294 -25.78 3.68 -5.38
CA GLY A 294 -26.37 2.52 -6.05
C GLY A 294 -26.18 1.19 -5.35
N PHE A 295 -25.71 1.17 -4.10
CA PHE A 295 -25.65 -0.05 -3.31
C PHE A 295 -26.99 -0.33 -2.64
N LYS A 296 -27.34 -1.62 -2.56
CA LYS A 296 -28.52 -2.10 -1.85
C LYS A 296 -28.08 -2.89 -0.63
N LYS A 297 -28.82 -2.80 0.45
CA LYS A 297 -28.59 -3.67 1.61
C LYS A 297 -28.73 -5.13 1.19
N ALA A 298 -27.83 -5.96 1.72
CA ALA A 298 -27.95 -7.40 1.57
C ALA A 298 -29.22 -7.86 2.29
N ALA A 299 -29.95 -8.77 1.66
CA ALA A 299 -31.19 -9.34 2.21
C ALA A 299 -30.90 -10.23 3.42
#